data_b39df6a20a648a3a76a7abf8ef4f5a55
#
_entry.id   b39df6a20a648a3a76a7abf8ef4f5a55
#
_cell.length_a   1.000
_cell.length_b   1.000
_cell.length_c   1.000
_cell.angle_alpha   90.00
_cell.angle_beta   90.00
_cell.angle_gamma   90.00
#
_symmetry.space_group_name_H-M   'P 1'
#
loop_
_entity.id
_entity.type
_entity.pdbx_description
1 polymer ?
#
loop_
_entity_poly.entity_id
_entity_poly.type
_entity_poly.pdbx_seq_one_letter_code
_entity_poly.pdbx_strand_id
1 'polypeptide(L)'
;MTASGKPPTGRKTSKRESRLRFEILNDFVDTGMAVLSRAELVVWLILYRDTKRDGTARASLTDLARRAGIDRQTASRAVGRLAGRKMLQVIRPGGLNRGPSTYRVFPYPME
;
A
#
# COMPACT_ATOMS: atom_id res chain seq x y z
N MET A 1 0.06 3.05 32.23
CA MET A 1 0.20 3.17 31.82
C MET A 1 0.31 3.34 30.97
N THR A 2 0.14 3.24 30.62
CA THR A 2 0.29 3.35 29.99
C THR A 2 0.38 3.88 29.10
N ALA A 3 0.29 4.04 28.91
CA ALA A 3 0.27 4.59 28.16
C ALA A 3 0.66 4.85 27.31
N SER A 4 0.87 4.55 27.57
CA SER A 4 1.29 4.84 26.75
C SER A 4 0.79 4.61 25.52
N GLY A 5 0.34 4.22 24.93
CA GLY A 5 -0.21 3.85 23.72
C GLY A 5 -0.53 4.93 22.75
N LYS A 6 -0.11 6.08 22.97
CA LYS A 6 -0.37 7.13 22.02
C LYS A 6 0.59 7.04 20.84
N PRO A 7 0.11 7.11 19.61
CA PRO A 7 1.01 7.14 18.48
C PRO A 7 1.83 8.42 18.49
N PRO A 8 3.12 8.31 18.17
CA PRO A 8 4.00 9.48 18.21
C PRO A 8 3.66 10.55 17.20
N THR A 9 3.00 10.19 16.11
CA THR A 9 2.64 11.15 15.08
C THR A 9 1.46 12.02 15.47
N GLY A 10 0.73 11.64 16.49
CA GLY A 10 -0.44 12.39 16.89
C GLY A 10 -1.61 12.31 15.97
N ARG A 11 -1.51 11.54 14.91
CA ARG A 11 -2.63 11.37 13.99
C ARG A 11 -3.71 10.54 14.67
N LYS A 12 -4.91 11.09 14.74
CA LYS A 12 -6.02 10.39 15.32
C LYS A 12 -6.81 9.68 14.24
N THR A 13 -7.07 8.41 14.46
CA THR A 13 -7.91 7.62 13.58
C THR A 13 -9.22 7.37 14.28
N SER A 14 -10.33 7.72 13.63
CA SER A 14 -11.64 7.48 14.20
C SER A 14 -11.93 5.99 14.26
N LYS A 15 -12.88 5.59 15.11
CA LYS A 15 -13.30 4.20 15.18
C LYS A 15 -13.79 3.70 13.84
N ARG A 16 -14.49 4.56 13.11
CA ARG A 16 -15.01 4.22 11.80
C ARG A 16 -13.89 3.95 10.80
N GLU A 17 -12.87 4.81 10.80
CA GLU A 17 -11.72 4.63 9.93
C GLU A 17 -10.97 3.35 10.26
N SER A 18 -10.76 3.09 11.55
CA SER A 18 -10.06 1.89 11.98
C SER A 18 -10.82 0.64 11.57
N ARG A 19 -12.13 0.63 11.73
CA ARG A 19 -12.94 -0.51 11.33
C ARG A 19 -12.88 -0.74 9.84
N LEU A 20 -12.98 0.33 9.06
CA LEU A 20 -12.92 0.23 7.61
C LEU A 20 -11.59 -0.33 7.14
N ARG A 21 -10.49 0.16 7.72
CA ARG A 21 -9.17 -0.34 7.37
C ARG A 21 -9.02 -1.82 7.72
N PHE A 22 -9.57 -2.22 8.85
CA PHE A 22 -9.52 -3.59 9.28
C PHE A 22 -10.33 -4.50 8.36
N GLU A 23 -11.50 -4.02 7.93
CA GLU A 23 -12.34 -4.76 6.99
C GLU A 23 -11.64 -4.94 5.64
N ILE A 24 -10.98 -3.89 5.15
CA ILE A 24 -10.24 -3.98 3.90
C ILE A 24 -9.11 -4.98 4.02
N LEU A 25 -8.39 -4.96 5.13
CA LEU A 25 -7.29 -5.90 5.33
C LEU A 25 -7.83 -7.33 5.40
N ASN A 26 -8.95 -7.53 6.07
CA ASN A 26 -9.57 -8.86 6.11
C ASN A 26 -9.95 -9.34 4.72
N ASP A 27 -10.56 -8.47 3.93
CA ASP A 27 -10.92 -8.82 2.54
C ASP A 27 -9.68 -9.19 1.74
N PHE A 28 -8.60 -8.44 1.94
CA PHE A 28 -7.35 -8.73 1.25
C PHE A 28 -6.82 -10.11 1.61
N VAL A 29 -6.73 -10.40 2.91
CA VAL A 29 -6.22 -11.70 3.37
C VAL A 29 -7.09 -12.84 2.89
N ASP A 30 -8.40 -12.65 2.91
CA ASP A 30 -9.34 -13.70 2.56
C ASP A 30 -9.49 -13.91 1.06
N THR A 31 -9.25 -12.89 0.26
CA THR A 31 -9.59 -12.93 -1.16
C THR A 31 -8.42 -12.64 -2.08
N GLY A 32 -7.75 -11.50 -1.90
CA GLY A 32 -6.79 -11.04 -2.89
C GLY A 32 -5.38 -11.57 -2.72
N MET A 33 -4.99 -11.81 -1.48
CA MET A 33 -3.61 -12.12 -1.17
C MET A 33 -3.10 -13.40 -1.83
N ALA A 34 -3.95 -14.39 -1.97
CA ALA A 34 -3.52 -15.72 -2.39
C ALA A 34 -2.89 -15.76 -3.78
N VAL A 35 -3.25 -14.82 -4.65
CA VAL A 35 -2.74 -14.82 -6.03
C VAL A 35 -1.46 -14.02 -6.17
N LEU A 36 -1.01 -13.36 -5.12
CA LEU A 36 0.15 -12.47 -5.19
C LEU A 36 1.45 -13.20 -4.92
N SER A 37 2.49 -12.80 -5.64
CA SER A 37 3.84 -13.21 -5.29
C SER A 37 4.26 -12.52 -3.99
N ARG A 38 5.36 -12.99 -3.43
CA ARG A 38 5.89 -12.39 -2.22
C ARG A 38 6.20 -10.90 -2.39
N ALA A 39 6.84 -10.55 -3.51
CA ALA A 39 7.16 -9.16 -3.78
C ALA A 39 5.91 -8.31 -3.91
N GLU A 40 4.89 -8.83 -4.62
CA GLU A 40 3.63 -8.12 -4.77
C GLU A 40 2.94 -7.93 -3.43
N LEU A 41 2.94 -8.97 -2.61
CA LEU A 41 2.32 -8.90 -1.30
C LEU A 41 2.96 -7.82 -0.43
N VAL A 42 4.29 -7.81 -0.38
CA VAL A 42 4.99 -6.85 0.47
C VAL A 42 4.77 -5.42 -0.03
N VAL A 43 4.85 -5.21 -1.33
CA VAL A 43 4.60 -3.88 -1.90
C VAL A 43 3.17 -3.43 -1.61
N TRP A 44 2.21 -4.32 -1.76
CA TRP A 44 0.82 -3.99 -1.46
C TRP A 44 0.65 -3.57 0.00
N LEU A 45 1.25 -4.33 0.92
CA LEU A 45 1.15 -4.02 2.35
C LEU A 45 1.76 -2.67 2.70
N ILE A 46 2.92 -2.36 2.11
CA ILE A 46 3.56 -1.07 2.35
C ILE A 46 2.65 0.06 1.89
N LEU A 47 2.13 -0.05 0.69
CA LEU A 47 1.26 0.99 0.13
C LEU A 47 -0.04 1.10 0.91
N TYR A 48 -0.58 -0.03 1.34
CA TYR A 48 -1.80 0.00 2.14
C TYR A 48 -1.58 0.72 3.47
N ARG A 49 -0.49 0.38 4.16
CA ARG A 49 -0.18 1.04 5.42
C ARG A 49 0.03 2.55 5.23
N ASP A 50 0.64 2.94 4.12
CA ASP A 50 0.93 4.34 3.84
C ASP A 50 -0.28 5.10 3.33
N THR A 51 -1.39 4.42 3.06
CA THR A 51 -2.58 5.05 2.51
C THR A 51 -3.15 6.08 3.48
N LYS A 52 -3.38 7.27 2.96
CA LYS A 52 -3.93 8.38 3.74
C LYS A 52 -5.45 8.37 3.67
N ARG A 53 -6.06 9.34 4.35
CA ARG A 53 -7.53 9.44 4.37
C ARG A 53 -8.15 9.58 3.00
N ASP A 54 -7.44 10.21 2.08
CA ASP A 54 -7.95 10.38 0.71
C ASP A 54 -7.86 9.10 -0.11
N GLY A 55 -7.36 8.03 0.48
CA GLY A 55 -7.29 6.73 -0.18
C GLY A 55 -6.05 6.54 -1.02
N THR A 56 -5.08 7.44 -0.92
CA THR A 56 -3.88 7.36 -1.75
C THR A 56 -2.62 7.20 -0.91
N ALA A 57 -1.60 6.59 -1.51
CA ALA A 57 -0.27 6.45 -0.92
C ALA A 57 0.76 6.94 -1.93
N ARG A 58 1.80 7.59 -1.43
CA ARG A 58 2.89 8.10 -2.27
C ARG A 58 4.17 7.37 -1.91
N ALA A 59 4.86 6.89 -2.92
CA ALA A 59 6.14 6.22 -2.71
C ALA A 59 6.92 6.20 -4.01
N SER A 60 8.25 6.32 -3.90
CA SER A 60 9.13 6.08 -5.04
C SER A 60 9.44 4.59 -5.12
N LEU A 61 9.86 4.14 -6.30
CA LEU A 61 10.27 2.74 -6.44
C LEU A 61 11.49 2.44 -5.57
N THR A 62 12.40 3.38 -5.46
CA THR A 62 13.57 3.21 -4.60
C THR A 62 13.16 3.00 -3.14
N ASP A 63 12.21 3.78 -2.67
CA ASP A 63 11.72 3.65 -1.30
C ASP A 63 10.97 2.34 -1.10
N LEU A 64 10.13 1.94 -2.05
CA LEU A 64 9.44 0.67 -1.97
C LEU A 64 10.43 -0.49 -1.92
N ALA A 65 11.42 -0.47 -2.79
CA ALA A 65 12.43 -1.52 -2.85
C ALA A 65 13.19 -1.63 -1.53
N ARG A 66 13.60 -0.49 -0.99
CA ARG A 66 14.34 -0.47 0.26
C ARG A 66 13.51 -1.06 1.41
N ARG A 67 12.27 -0.64 1.52
CA ARG A 67 11.41 -1.09 2.61
C ARG A 67 10.97 -2.54 2.45
N ALA A 68 10.83 -2.98 1.21
CA ALA A 68 10.43 -4.36 0.93
C ALA A 68 11.60 -5.35 0.95
N GLY A 69 12.82 -4.84 0.98
CA GLY A 69 14.00 -5.71 0.94
C GLY A 69 14.22 -6.36 -0.40
N ILE A 70 13.88 -5.68 -1.48
CA ILE A 70 14.04 -6.17 -2.85
C ILE A 70 14.73 -5.09 -3.68
N ASP A 71 15.18 -5.45 -4.87
CA ASP A 71 15.78 -4.45 -5.73
C ASP A 71 14.72 -3.61 -6.43
N ARG A 72 15.15 -2.50 -7.02
CA ARG A 72 14.25 -1.54 -7.64
C ARG A 72 13.49 -2.14 -8.82
N GLN A 73 14.15 -2.99 -9.59
CA GLN A 73 13.52 -3.62 -10.73
C GLN A 73 12.42 -4.59 -10.29
N THR A 74 12.67 -5.35 -9.25
CA THR A 74 11.66 -6.25 -8.68
C THR A 74 10.47 -5.44 -8.15
N ALA A 75 10.74 -4.30 -7.50
CA ALA A 75 9.66 -3.43 -7.03
C ALA A 75 8.83 -2.90 -8.20
N SER A 76 9.48 -2.49 -9.27
CA SER A 76 8.80 -2.00 -10.47
C SER A 76 7.90 -3.08 -11.07
N ARG A 77 8.41 -4.30 -11.16
CA ARG A 77 7.62 -5.42 -11.68
C ARG A 77 6.43 -5.73 -10.80
N ALA A 78 6.63 -5.67 -9.48
CA ALA A 78 5.55 -5.92 -8.55
C ALA A 78 4.44 -4.90 -8.70
N VAL A 79 4.79 -3.62 -8.83
CA VAL A 79 3.80 -2.57 -9.06
C VAL A 79 3.04 -2.83 -10.36
N GLY A 80 3.76 -3.16 -11.42
CA GLY A 80 3.13 -3.44 -12.71
C GLY A 80 2.18 -4.62 -12.67
N ARG A 81 2.56 -5.68 -11.96
CA ARG A 81 1.71 -6.86 -11.84
C ARG A 81 0.48 -6.58 -10.98
N LEU A 82 0.65 -5.84 -9.89
CA LEU A 82 -0.49 -5.45 -9.07
C LEU A 82 -1.47 -4.61 -9.88
N ALA A 83 -0.96 -3.69 -10.71
CA ALA A 83 -1.82 -2.89 -11.57
C ALA A 83 -2.52 -3.78 -12.60
N GLY A 84 -1.82 -4.73 -13.16
CA GLY A 84 -2.41 -5.68 -14.11
C GLY A 84 -3.48 -6.55 -13.49
N ARG A 85 -3.34 -6.87 -12.21
CA ARG A 85 -4.36 -7.62 -11.47
C ARG A 85 -5.52 -6.75 -11.00
N LYS A 86 -5.47 -5.45 -11.25
CA LYS A 86 -6.49 -4.51 -10.81
C LYS A 86 -6.57 -4.39 -9.29
N MET A 87 -5.47 -4.63 -8.62
CA MET A 87 -5.35 -4.47 -7.17
C MET A 87 -4.51 -3.24 -6.81
N LEU A 88 -4.11 -2.49 -7.81
CA LEU A 88 -3.38 -1.24 -7.64
C LEU A 88 -3.68 -0.34 -8.82
N GLN A 89 -3.87 0.93 -8.54
CA GLN A 89 -4.05 1.94 -9.58
C GLN A 89 -2.97 2.99 -9.40
N VAL A 90 -2.30 3.33 -10.49
CA VAL A 90 -1.35 4.44 -10.50
C VAL A 90 -2.15 5.70 -10.77
N ILE A 91 -2.34 6.51 -9.72
CA ILE A 91 -3.11 7.74 -9.83
C ILE A 91 -2.26 8.81 -10.51
N ARG A 92 -0.99 8.91 -10.10
CA ARG A 92 -0.08 9.89 -10.65
C ARG A 92 1.30 9.26 -10.73
N PRO A 93 1.83 9.05 -11.94
CA PRO A 93 3.16 8.47 -12.06
C PRO A 93 4.22 9.47 -11.61
N GLY A 94 5.21 8.95 -10.91
CA GLY A 94 6.38 9.72 -10.55
C GLY A 94 7.54 9.38 -11.45
N GLY A 95 8.72 9.70 -11.00
CA GLY A 95 9.95 9.37 -11.71
C GLY A 95 11.01 10.40 -11.44
N LEU A 96 12.05 10.35 -12.25
CA LEU A 96 13.15 11.28 -12.13
C LEU A 96 12.62 12.70 -12.32
N ASN A 97 12.91 13.58 -11.37
CA ASN A 97 12.46 14.97 -11.38
C ASN A 97 10.95 15.16 -11.20
N ARG A 98 10.21 14.09 -10.93
CA ARG A 98 8.76 14.18 -10.72
C ARG A 98 8.35 13.79 -9.32
N GLY A 99 9.29 13.28 -8.53
CA GLY A 99 9.01 12.82 -7.20
C GLY A 99 8.36 11.44 -7.18
N PRO A 100 7.79 11.05 -6.06
CA PRO A 100 7.17 9.74 -5.91
C PRO A 100 5.88 9.61 -6.70
N SER A 101 5.53 8.37 -7.04
CA SER A 101 4.24 8.06 -7.63
C SER A 101 3.16 8.07 -6.57
N THR A 102 1.94 8.31 -6.99
CA THR A 102 0.76 8.24 -6.14
C THR A 102 -0.06 7.03 -6.55
N TYR A 103 -0.41 6.20 -5.58
CA TYR A 103 -1.08 4.93 -5.82
C TYR A 103 -2.34 4.80 -5.00
N ARG A 104 -3.22 3.94 -5.46
CA ARG A 104 -4.35 3.46 -4.68
C ARG A 104 -4.36 1.95 -4.76
N VAL A 105 -4.50 1.28 -3.63
CA VAL A 105 -4.53 -0.19 -3.60
C VAL A 105 -5.92 -0.69 -3.25
N PHE A 106 -6.23 -1.86 -3.75
CA PHE A 106 -7.53 -2.51 -3.54
C PHE A 106 -7.32 -3.91 -2.98
N PRO A 107 -8.21 -4.38 -2.11
CA PRO A 107 -8.02 -5.67 -1.44
C PRO A 107 -8.26 -6.88 -2.34
N TYR A 108 -8.88 -6.68 -3.49
CA TYR A 108 -9.11 -7.72 -4.48
C TYR A 108 -9.26 -7.03 -5.84
N PRO A 109 -9.25 -7.80 -6.95
CA PRO A 109 -9.32 -7.15 -8.26
C PRO A 109 -10.58 -6.30 -8.42
N MET A 110 -10.37 -5.04 -8.77
CA MET A 110 -11.47 -4.09 -9.01
C MET A 110 -11.66 -3.90 -10.49
N GLU A 111 -12.88 -3.77 -10.90
CA GLU A 111 -13.21 -3.58 -12.32
C GLU A 111 -13.40 -2.15 -12.70
#